data_ca9b947064adc6cfe239bdaddb61426a
#
_entry.id   ca9b947064adc6cfe239bdaddb61426a
#
_cell.length_a   1.000
_cell.length_b   1.000
_cell.length_c   1.000
_cell.angle_alpha   90.00
_cell.angle_beta   90.00
_cell.angle_gamma   90.00
#
_symmetry.space_group_name_H-M   'P 1'
#
loop_
_entity.id
_entity.type
_entity.pdbx_description
1 polymer ?
#
loop_
_entity_poly.entity_id
_entity_poly.type
_entity_poly.pdbx_seq_one_letter_code
_entity_poly.pdbx_strand_id
1 'polypeptide(L)'
;MDSLIAFDQELFLFLNGLGSQTYDGFWMLITNKATNFVVYILFACYYLSKTNFKSLLTLFAILGILILFTDQGTNLFKNTFQRLRPCHEPELEGLVRLVKSGCGGFYGYFSGHSSNSFALAVFFSNLLFGYHKGIPFFFIILSGLIAYSRIYIGVHYPLDVISGIAFGTIMGYFFYFLWNKYIQSLSWIRKSI
;
A
#
# COMPACT_ATOMS: atom_id res chain seq x y z
N MET A 1 11.62 -23.04 -10.07
CA MET A 1 11.64 -21.77 -9.30
C MET A 1 12.42 -20.72 -10.07
N ASP A 2 13.52 -21.08 -10.68
CA ASP A 2 14.40 -20.19 -11.43
C ASP A 2 13.73 -19.50 -12.63
N SER A 3 12.86 -20.20 -13.36
CA SER A 3 12.11 -19.63 -14.49
C SER A 3 11.11 -18.52 -14.07
N LEU A 4 10.51 -18.64 -12.87
CA LEU A 4 9.61 -17.61 -12.34
C LEU A 4 10.39 -16.36 -11.90
N ILE A 5 11.55 -16.55 -11.28
CA ILE A 5 12.43 -15.46 -10.86
C ILE A 5 12.97 -14.72 -12.10
N ALA A 6 13.44 -15.46 -13.12
CA ALA A 6 13.90 -14.87 -14.37
C ALA A 6 12.79 -14.04 -15.06
N PHE A 7 11.59 -14.61 -15.17
CA PHE A 7 10.45 -13.88 -15.73
C PHE A 7 10.11 -12.61 -14.93
N ASP A 8 10.15 -12.66 -13.60
CA ASP A 8 9.88 -11.50 -12.75
C ASP A 8 10.94 -10.40 -12.90
N GLN A 9 12.22 -10.79 -13.10
CA GLN A 9 13.31 -9.86 -13.39
C GLN A 9 13.17 -9.22 -14.79
N GLU A 10 12.85 -10.01 -15.82
CA GLU A 10 12.59 -9.50 -17.18
C GLU A 10 11.40 -8.53 -17.21
N LEU A 11 10.29 -8.92 -16.59
CA LEU A 11 9.10 -8.07 -16.48
C LEU A 11 9.42 -6.77 -15.72
N PHE A 12 10.22 -6.87 -14.65
CA PHE A 12 10.67 -5.69 -13.92
C PHE A 12 11.48 -4.75 -14.81
N LEU A 13 12.49 -5.26 -15.53
CA LEU A 13 13.33 -4.44 -16.41
C LEU A 13 12.51 -3.78 -17.51
N PHE A 14 11.56 -4.51 -18.10
CA PHE A 14 10.65 -3.96 -19.09
C PHE A 14 9.82 -2.80 -18.50
N LEU A 15 9.14 -3.00 -17.37
CA LEU A 15 8.27 -2.01 -16.77
C LEU A 15 9.04 -0.80 -16.19
N ASN A 16 10.21 -1.03 -15.61
CA ASN A 16 11.08 0.02 -15.09
C ASN A 16 11.70 0.84 -16.22
N GLY A 17 12.04 0.19 -17.34
CA GLY A 17 12.58 0.82 -18.54
C GLY A 17 11.59 1.73 -19.29
N LEU A 18 10.28 1.57 -19.08
CA LEU A 18 9.25 2.50 -19.57
C LEU A 18 9.31 3.89 -18.89
N GLY A 19 10.06 4.00 -17.80
CA GLY A 19 10.20 5.25 -17.05
C GLY A 19 10.96 6.33 -17.83
N SER A 20 10.61 7.59 -17.59
CA SER A 20 11.32 8.74 -18.17
C SER A 20 11.53 9.84 -17.12
N GLN A 21 12.58 10.63 -17.31
CA GLN A 21 12.93 11.73 -16.40
C GLN A 21 11.79 12.76 -16.25
N THR A 22 11.00 12.94 -17.29
CA THR A 22 9.84 13.86 -17.31
C THR A 22 8.79 13.50 -16.23
N TYR A 23 8.57 12.20 -15.99
CA TYR A 23 7.54 11.72 -15.05
C TYR A 23 8.06 11.32 -13.67
N ASP A 24 9.37 11.45 -13.42
CA ASP A 24 9.98 11.07 -12.14
C ASP A 24 9.38 11.83 -10.95
N GLY A 25 9.18 13.13 -11.11
CA GLY A 25 8.57 13.97 -10.08
C GLY A 25 7.15 13.52 -9.71
N PHE A 26 6.33 13.15 -10.70
CA PHE A 26 5.00 12.60 -10.48
C PHE A 26 5.04 11.30 -9.67
N TRP A 27 5.87 10.33 -10.09
CA TRP A 27 5.96 9.04 -9.42
C TRP A 27 6.59 9.14 -8.03
N MET A 28 7.52 10.05 -7.83
CA MET A 28 8.06 10.36 -6.51
C MET A 28 7.01 10.97 -5.58
N LEU A 29 6.10 11.81 -6.09
CA LEU A 29 4.97 12.35 -5.33
C LEU A 29 3.96 11.24 -4.96
N ILE A 30 3.60 10.38 -5.91
CA ILE A 30 2.69 9.24 -5.69
C ILE A 30 3.24 8.27 -4.64
N THR A 31 4.53 7.97 -4.66
CA THR A 31 5.15 7.06 -3.69
C THR A 31 5.44 7.68 -2.33
N ASN A 32 5.29 9.00 -2.19
CA ASN A 32 5.64 9.71 -0.96
C ASN A 32 4.64 9.41 0.17
N LYS A 33 5.16 8.94 1.32
CA LYS A 33 4.34 8.59 2.48
C LYS A 33 3.55 9.79 3.04
N ALA A 34 4.15 10.99 3.05
CA ALA A 34 3.48 12.19 3.57
C ALA A 34 2.31 12.60 2.68
N THR A 35 2.48 12.57 1.34
CA THR A 35 1.39 12.85 0.38
C THR A 35 0.23 11.88 0.60
N ASN A 36 0.51 10.58 0.71
CA ASN A 36 -0.52 9.57 0.93
C ASN A 36 -1.19 9.73 2.30
N PHE A 37 -0.44 10.07 3.34
CA PHE A 37 -1.00 10.34 4.66
C PHE A 37 -2.02 11.49 4.62
N VAL A 38 -1.72 12.59 3.92
CA VAL A 38 -2.66 13.72 3.74
C VAL A 38 -3.98 13.24 3.10
N VAL A 39 -3.90 12.41 2.05
CA VAL A 39 -5.11 11.86 1.41
C VAL A 39 -5.95 11.06 2.41
N TYR A 40 -5.35 10.17 3.18
CA TYR A 40 -6.09 9.37 4.19
C TYR A 40 -6.67 10.24 5.31
N ILE A 41 -5.98 11.31 5.73
CA ILE A 41 -6.51 12.28 6.70
C ILE A 41 -7.75 12.99 6.15
N LEU A 42 -7.76 13.41 4.88
CA LEU A 42 -8.94 14.03 4.25
C LEU A 42 -10.15 13.09 4.30
N PHE A 43 -9.96 11.80 4.03
CA PHE A 43 -11.05 10.81 4.13
C PHE A 43 -11.45 10.51 5.59
N ALA A 44 -10.53 10.59 6.54
CA ALA A 44 -10.86 10.50 7.96
C ALA A 44 -11.67 11.73 8.42
N CYS A 45 -11.34 12.93 7.95
CA CYS A 45 -12.14 14.13 8.17
C CYS A 45 -13.54 14.03 7.53
N TYR A 46 -13.61 13.48 6.30
CA TYR A 46 -14.90 13.17 5.68
C TYR A 46 -15.72 12.19 6.51
N TYR A 47 -15.10 11.14 7.05
CA TYR A 47 -15.76 10.21 7.98
C TYR A 47 -16.25 10.93 9.24
N LEU A 48 -15.45 11.81 9.83
CA LEU A 48 -15.84 12.63 10.99
C LEU A 48 -17.07 13.49 10.70
N SER A 49 -17.20 14.07 9.50
CA SER A 49 -18.39 14.86 9.12
C SER A 49 -19.69 14.04 9.10
N LYS A 50 -19.59 12.71 9.03
CA LYS A 50 -20.71 11.75 9.02
C LYS A 50 -20.93 11.06 10.36
N THR A 51 -19.99 11.21 11.30
CA THR A 51 -19.99 10.50 12.58
C THR A 51 -19.67 11.46 13.73
N ASN A 52 -18.96 11.02 14.76
CA ASN A 52 -18.55 11.81 15.90
C ASN A 52 -17.07 11.62 16.23
N PHE A 53 -16.53 12.48 17.10
CA PHE A 53 -15.11 12.49 17.43
C PHE A 53 -14.61 11.16 18.07
N LYS A 54 -15.45 10.50 18.88
CA LYS A 54 -15.10 9.19 19.49
C LYS A 54 -14.94 8.13 18.40
N SER A 55 -15.80 8.14 17.39
CA SER A 55 -15.69 7.26 16.20
C SER A 55 -14.41 7.52 15.42
N LEU A 56 -14.01 8.78 15.27
CA LEU A 56 -12.73 9.12 14.63
C LEU A 56 -11.52 8.61 15.41
N LEU A 57 -11.50 8.78 16.73
CA LEU A 57 -10.41 8.26 17.56
C LEU A 57 -10.29 6.74 17.46
N THR A 58 -11.44 6.05 17.46
CA THR A 58 -11.47 4.59 17.29
C THR A 58 -10.99 4.19 15.90
N LEU A 59 -11.37 4.94 14.85
CA LEU A 59 -10.87 4.74 13.49
C LEU A 59 -9.34 4.84 13.47
N PHE A 60 -8.75 5.88 14.04
CA PHE A 60 -7.30 6.02 14.08
C PHE A 60 -6.60 4.90 14.87
N ALA A 61 -7.17 4.44 15.97
CA ALA A 61 -6.63 3.31 16.71
C ALA A 61 -6.61 2.03 15.85
N ILE A 62 -7.70 1.73 15.16
CA ILE A 62 -7.79 0.55 14.27
C ILE A 62 -6.84 0.68 13.08
N LEU A 63 -6.77 1.85 12.44
CA LEU A 63 -5.84 2.08 11.33
C LEU A 63 -4.37 1.95 11.77
N GLY A 64 -4.03 2.44 12.97
CA GLY A 64 -2.71 2.28 13.56
C GLY A 64 -2.35 0.80 13.76
N ILE A 65 -3.28 0.01 14.30
CA ILE A 65 -3.10 -1.45 14.48
C ILE A 65 -3.00 -2.14 13.11
N LEU A 66 -3.85 -1.80 12.14
CA LEU A 66 -3.80 -2.35 10.77
C LEU A 66 -2.42 -2.13 10.14
N ILE A 67 -1.90 -0.89 10.19
CA ILE A 67 -0.58 -0.57 9.63
C ILE A 67 0.53 -1.29 10.40
N LEU A 68 0.45 -1.39 11.72
CA LEU A 68 1.40 -2.16 12.51
C LEU A 68 1.44 -3.63 12.05
N PHE A 69 0.29 -4.27 11.86
CA PHE A 69 0.22 -5.66 11.39
C PHE A 69 0.76 -5.81 9.95
N THR A 70 0.44 -4.88 9.06
CA THR A 70 0.95 -4.94 7.69
C THR A 70 2.46 -4.70 7.62
N ASP A 71 3.00 -3.77 8.40
CA ASP A 71 4.44 -3.51 8.47
C ASP A 71 5.20 -4.68 9.12
N GLN A 72 4.71 -5.22 10.24
CA GLN A 72 5.34 -6.39 10.88
C GLN A 72 5.29 -7.64 9.99
N GLY A 73 4.15 -7.89 9.34
CA GLY A 73 4.03 -8.96 8.34
C GLY A 73 5.05 -8.78 7.21
N THR A 74 5.13 -7.59 6.63
CA THR A 74 6.11 -7.26 5.59
C THR A 74 7.55 -7.50 6.06
N ASN A 75 7.90 -7.07 7.27
CA ASN A 75 9.25 -7.24 7.81
C ASN A 75 9.58 -8.72 8.09
N LEU A 76 8.60 -9.48 8.59
CA LEU A 76 8.75 -10.93 8.79
C LEU A 76 9.11 -11.61 7.46
N PHE A 77 8.36 -11.35 6.40
CA PHE A 77 8.60 -11.94 5.09
C PHE A 77 9.96 -11.51 4.49
N LYS A 78 10.36 -10.24 4.63
CA LYS A 78 11.67 -9.76 4.18
C LYS A 78 12.82 -10.48 4.87
N ASN A 79 12.70 -10.66 6.18
CA ASN A 79 13.75 -11.34 6.97
C ASN A 79 13.79 -12.85 6.72
N THR A 80 12.64 -13.47 6.36
CA THR A 80 12.55 -14.89 6.08
C THR A 80 13.07 -15.23 4.68
N PHE A 81 12.59 -14.50 3.66
CA PHE A 81 12.92 -14.82 2.26
C PHE A 81 14.22 -14.18 1.79
N GLN A 82 14.66 -13.11 2.40
CA GLN A 82 15.91 -12.41 2.13
C GLN A 82 16.15 -12.11 0.63
N ARG A 83 15.05 -11.97 -0.15
CA ARG A 83 15.14 -11.64 -1.57
C ARG A 83 15.67 -10.22 -1.74
N LEU A 84 16.78 -10.08 -2.45
CA LEU A 84 17.36 -8.77 -2.76
C LEU A 84 16.38 -7.90 -3.56
N ARG A 85 16.49 -6.59 -3.41
CA ARG A 85 15.78 -5.64 -4.27
C ARG A 85 16.45 -5.55 -5.64
N PRO A 86 15.73 -5.15 -6.70
CA PRO A 86 16.32 -4.99 -8.03
C PRO A 86 17.62 -4.18 -8.05
N CYS A 87 17.67 -3.11 -7.28
CA CYS A 87 18.80 -2.19 -7.16
C CYS A 87 19.95 -2.69 -6.26
N HIS A 88 19.81 -3.86 -5.65
CA HIS A 88 20.86 -4.57 -4.91
C HIS A 88 21.21 -5.93 -5.54
N GLU A 89 20.53 -6.30 -6.63
CA GLU A 89 20.76 -7.54 -7.34
C GLU A 89 22.00 -7.40 -8.26
N PRO A 90 23.09 -8.17 -8.02
CA PRO A 90 24.31 -8.03 -8.81
C PRO A 90 24.10 -8.30 -10.30
N GLU A 91 23.20 -9.23 -10.66
CA GLU A 91 22.87 -9.57 -12.05
C GLU A 91 22.19 -8.42 -12.81
N LEU A 92 21.60 -7.46 -12.08
CA LEU A 92 20.90 -6.30 -12.65
C LEU A 92 21.69 -5.01 -12.53
N GLU A 93 22.96 -5.08 -12.12
CA GLU A 93 23.80 -3.90 -11.99
C GLU A 93 23.93 -3.15 -13.33
N GLY A 94 23.71 -1.85 -13.31
CA GLY A 94 23.70 -0.99 -14.50
C GLY A 94 22.46 -1.08 -15.39
N LEU A 95 21.56 -2.04 -15.17
CA LEU A 95 20.30 -2.21 -15.91
C LEU A 95 19.11 -1.52 -15.24
N VAL A 96 19.15 -1.36 -13.92
CA VAL A 96 18.06 -0.80 -13.13
C VAL A 96 18.06 0.73 -13.22
N ARG A 97 16.92 1.29 -13.65
CA ARG A 97 16.67 2.71 -13.57
C ARG A 97 16.21 3.08 -12.14
N LEU A 98 17.14 3.51 -11.30
CA LEU A 98 16.85 3.93 -9.93
C LEU A 98 16.58 5.44 -9.89
N VAL A 99 15.32 5.83 -9.58
CA VAL A 99 14.89 7.24 -9.53
C VAL A 99 15.21 7.91 -8.20
N LYS A 100 15.26 7.13 -7.12
CA LYS A 100 15.64 7.60 -5.78
C LYS A 100 17.16 7.72 -5.63
N SER A 101 17.60 8.58 -4.71
CA SER A 101 19.00 8.69 -4.29
C SER A 101 19.57 7.44 -3.60
N GLY A 102 18.72 6.45 -3.27
CA GLY A 102 19.14 5.18 -2.65
C GLY A 102 18.03 4.15 -2.67
N CYS A 103 18.43 2.90 -2.71
CA CYS A 103 17.54 1.74 -2.79
C CYS A 103 16.73 1.48 -1.51
N GLY A 104 17.24 1.91 -0.36
CA GLY A 104 16.71 1.55 0.96
C GLY A 104 17.31 0.25 1.48
N GLY A 105 16.56 -0.50 2.30
CA GLY A 105 17.04 -1.77 2.86
C GLY A 105 17.29 -2.83 1.78
N PHE A 106 18.13 -3.84 2.09
CA PHE A 106 18.56 -4.86 1.14
C PHE A 106 17.41 -5.71 0.60
N TYR A 107 16.50 -6.17 1.48
CA TYR A 107 15.48 -7.14 1.11
C TYR A 107 14.18 -6.47 0.67
N GLY A 108 13.57 -7.04 -0.39
CA GLY A 108 12.40 -6.48 -1.09
C GLY A 108 11.08 -7.21 -0.84
N TYR A 109 11.10 -8.52 -0.61
CA TYR A 109 9.89 -9.33 -0.59
C TYR A 109 9.16 -9.30 0.75
N PHE A 110 7.92 -8.87 0.73
CA PHE A 110 7.13 -8.20 -0.29
C PHE A 110 7.07 -6.68 -0.05
N SER A 111 6.42 -5.94 -1.01
CA SER A 111 6.36 -4.49 -0.97
C SER A 111 5.46 -3.95 0.15
N GLY A 112 6.05 -3.27 1.16
CA GLY A 112 5.28 -2.65 2.24
C GLY A 112 4.42 -1.47 1.80
N HIS A 113 4.84 -0.69 0.77
CA HIS A 113 3.98 0.37 0.21
C HIS A 113 2.73 -0.21 -0.43
N SER A 114 2.86 -1.30 -1.21
CA SER A 114 1.72 -1.98 -1.83
C SER A 114 0.80 -2.57 -0.76
N SER A 115 1.37 -3.23 0.26
CA SER A 115 0.61 -3.81 1.37
C SER A 115 -0.19 -2.76 2.14
N ASN A 116 0.46 -1.69 2.59
CA ASN A 116 -0.19 -0.65 3.38
C ASN A 116 -1.24 0.12 2.57
N SER A 117 -0.94 0.47 1.32
CA SER A 117 -1.89 1.21 0.48
C SER A 117 -3.14 0.39 0.18
N PHE A 118 -3.01 -0.91 -0.14
CA PHE A 118 -4.17 -1.77 -0.40
C PHE A 118 -4.94 -2.12 0.87
N ALA A 119 -4.28 -2.28 2.01
CA ALA A 119 -4.96 -2.48 3.29
C ALA A 119 -5.85 -1.28 3.64
N LEU A 120 -5.31 -0.07 3.54
CA LEU A 120 -6.07 1.15 3.77
C LEU A 120 -7.16 1.35 2.70
N ALA A 121 -6.86 1.09 1.43
CA ALA A 121 -7.83 1.22 0.34
C ALA A 121 -9.05 0.32 0.55
N VAL A 122 -8.83 -0.96 0.86
CA VAL A 122 -9.92 -1.92 1.11
C VAL A 122 -10.70 -1.54 2.36
N PHE A 123 -10.03 -1.17 3.44
CA PHE A 123 -10.69 -0.75 4.67
C PHE A 123 -11.57 0.49 4.46
N PHE A 124 -11.02 1.59 3.89
CA PHE A 124 -11.77 2.82 3.65
C PHE A 124 -12.84 2.66 2.58
N SER A 125 -12.59 1.85 1.55
CA SER A 125 -13.60 1.53 0.53
C SER A 125 -14.85 0.94 1.14
N ASN A 126 -14.69 -0.04 2.01
CA ASN A 126 -15.83 -0.67 2.67
C ASN A 126 -16.47 0.23 3.73
N LEU A 127 -15.66 0.97 4.51
CA LEU A 127 -16.15 1.89 5.54
C LEU A 127 -17.00 3.01 4.96
N LEU A 128 -16.60 3.55 3.81
CA LEU A 128 -17.21 4.75 3.22
C LEU A 128 -18.15 4.46 2.04
N PHE A 129 -18.29 3.20 1.62
CA PHE A 129 -19.14 2.80 0.50
C PHE A 129 -20.59 3.29 0.63
N GLY A 130 -21.15 3.22 1.84
CA GLY A 130 -22.50 3.67 2.13
C GLY A 130 -22.72 5.19 1.99
N TYR A 131 -21.65 5.98 2.05
CA TYR A 131 -21.71 7.44 1.91
C TYR A 131 -21.49 7.90 0.47
N HIS A 132 -20.61 7.24 -0.28
CA HIS A 132 -20.34 7.60 -1.67
C HIS A 132 -19.76 6.42 -2.47
N LYS A 133 -20.49 5.95 -3.48
CA LYS A 133 -20.12 4.76 -4.28
C LYS A 133 -18.85 4.90 -5.12
N GLY A 134 -18.37 6.12 -5.38
CA GLY A 134 -17.13 6.38 -6.12
C GLY A 134 -15.85 6.22 -5.28
N ILE A 135 -15.96 6.20 -3.95
CA ILE A 135 -14.79 6.13 -3.05
C ILE A 135 -13.97 4.84 -3.24
N PRO A 136 -14.55 3.64 -3.36
CA PRO A 136 -13.78 2.43 -3.64
C PRO A 136 -12.94 2.53 -4.91
N PHE A 137 -13.53 3.06 -5.98
CA PHE A 137 -12.84 3.24 -7.27
C PHE A 137 -11.63 4.17 -7.14
N PHE A 138 -11.79 5.30 -6.43
CA PHE A 138 -10.70 6.21 -6.14
C PHE A 138 -9.54 5.51 -5.39
N PHE A 139 -9.85 4.76 -4.32
CA PHE A 139 -8.83 4.10 -3.53
C PHE A 139 -8.11 2.97 -4.29
N ILE A 140 -8.82 2.21 -5.12
CA ILE A 140 -8.22 1.15 -5.94
C ILE A 140 -7.24 1.77 -6.95
N ILE A 141 -7.62 2.85 -7.64
CA ILE A 141 -6.74 3.55 -8.58
C ILE A 141 -5.52 4.12 -7.84
N LEU A 142 -5.73 4.86 -6.76
CA LEU A 142 -4.63 5.45 -5.98
C LEU A 142 -3.64 4.38 -5.50
N SER A 143 -4.14 3.28 -4.93
CA SER A 143 -3.28 2.20 -4.44
C SER A 143 -2.59 1.44 -5.56
N GLY A 144 -3.22 1.30 -6.72
CA GLY A 144 -2.59 0.77 -7.93
C GLY A 144 -1.43 1.65 -8.41
N LEU A 145 -1.61 2.97 -8.43
CA LEU A 145 -0.56 3.92 -8.77
C LEU A 145 0.60 3.85 -7.74
N ILE A 146 0.29 3.80 -6.44
CA ILE A 146 1.31 3.64 -5.38
C ILE A 146 2.07 2.32 -5.57
N ALA A 147 1.38 1.23 -5.86
CA ALA A 147 1.98 -0.07 -6.08
C ALA A 147 2.91 -0.08 -7.31
N TYR A 148 2.44 0.43 -8.45
CA TYR A 148 3.25 0.55 -9.67
C TYR A 148 4.44 1.49 -9.49
N SER A 149 4.30 2.57 -8.72
CA SER A 149 5.41 3.50 -8.45
C SER A 149 6.65 2.79 -7.90
N ARG A 150 6.47 1.64 -7.19
CA ARG A 150 7.59 0.89 -6.61
C ARG A 150 8.44 0.17 -7.66
N ILE A 151 7.80 -0.27 -8.75
CA ILE A 151 8.48 -0.82 -9.94
C ILE A 151 9.13 0.32 -10.70
N TYR A 152 8.37 1.40 -10.96
CA TYR A 152 8.84 2.57 -11.69
C TYR A 152 10.13 3.17 -11.12
N ILE A 153 10.19 3.35 -9.79
CA ILE A 153 11.38 3.94 -9.13
C ILE A 153 12.52 2.93 -8.89
N GLY A 154 12.38 1.67 -9.31
CA GLY A 154 13.46 0.68 -9.32
C GLY A 154 13.72 -0.07 -8.00
N VAL A 155 12.73 -0.18 -7.09
CA VAL A 155 12.98 -0.70 -5.73
C VAL A 155 12.26 -2.00 -5.37
N HIS A 156 11.34 -2.48 -6.22
CA HIS A 156 10.61 -3.74 -6.02
C HIS A 156 10.31 -4.43 -7.35
N TYR A 157 10.36 -5.75 -7.35
CA TYR A 157 9.91 -6.59 -8.45
C TYR A 157 8.36 -6.63 -8.53
N PRO A 158 7.79 -6.98 -9.71
CA PRO A 158 6.33 -7.21 -9.84
C PRO A 158 5.77 -8.21 -8.84
N LEU A 159 6.43 -9.33 -8.57
CA LEU A 159 6.00 -10.31 -7.56
C LEU A 159 5.99 -9.74 -6.15
N ASP A 160 6.96 -8.88 -5.77
CA ASP A 160 6.94 -8.20 -4.47
C ASP A 160 5.69 -7.32 -4.33
N VAL A 161 5.33 -6.65 -5.43
CA VAL A 161 4.18 -5.74 -5.50
C VAL A 161 2.88 -6.52 -5.41
N ILE A 162 2.70 -7.58 -6.21
CA ILE A 162 1.50 -8.41 -6.24
C ILE A 162 1.27 -9.10 -4.90
N SER A 163 2.33 -9.66 -4.31
CA SER A 163 2.26 -10.28 -2.97
C SER A 163 1.87 -9.27 -1.90
N GLY A 164 2.41 -8.05 -1.97
CA GLY A 164 2.03 -6.95 -1.08
C GLY A 164 0.57 -6.55 -1.25
N ILE A 165 0.06 -6.46 -2.50
CA ILE A 165 -1.35 -6.19 -2.81
C ILE A 165 -2.25 -7.26 -2.19
N ALA A 166 -1.93 -8.54 -2.40
CA ALA A 166 -2.71 -9.65 -1.87
C ALA A 166 -2.77 -9.62 -0.34
N PHE A 167 -1.61 -9.48 0.32
CA PHE A 167 -1.52 -9.41 1.77
C PHE A 167 -2.28 -8.19 2.33
N GLY A 168 -2.08 -7.01 1.74
CA GLY A 168 -2.78 -5.78 2.15
C GLY A 168 -4.29 -5.89 1.99
N THR A 169 -4.76 -6.47 0.88
CA THR A 169 -6.19 -6.71 0.64
C THR A 169 -6.80 -7.61 1.71
N ILE A 170 -6.14 -8.72 2.04
CA ILE A 170 -6.59 -9.65 3.10
C ILE A 170 -6.67 -8.93 4.45
N MET A 171 -5.62 -8.20 4.83
CA MET A 171 -5.59 -7.45 6.09
C MET A 171 -6.65 -6.34 6.12
N GLY A 172 -6.85 -5.60 5.04
CA GLY A 172 -7.87 -4.56 4.94
C GLY A 172 -9.28 -5.11 5.14
N TYR A 173 -9.61 -6.24 4.52
CA TYR A 173 -10.89 -6.93 4.73
C TYR A 173 -11.03 -7.49 6.13
N PHE A 174 -10.00 -8.09 6.68
CA PHE A 174 -10.02 -8.64 8.03
C PHE A 174 -10.30 -7.54 9.07
N PHE A 175 -9.60 -6.42 9.00
CA PHE A 175 -9.81 -5.32 9.93
C PHE A 175 -11.15 -4.60 9.71
N TYR A 176 -11.64 -4.50 8.47
CA TYR A 176 -12.99 -4.02 8.22
C TYR A 176 -14.06 -4.97 8.78
N PHE A 177 -13.87 -6.29 8.66
CA PHE A 177 -14.76 -7.27 9.28
C PHE A 177 -14.83 -7.10 10.80
N LEU A 178 -13.68 -6.93 11.46
CA LEU A 178 -13.62 -6.65 12.90
C LEU A 178 -14.34 -5.33 13.25
N TRP A 179 -14.11 -4.29 12.46
CA TRP A 179 -14.80 -3.02 12.60
C TRP A 179 -16.31 -3.19 12.54
N ASN A 180 -16.81 -3.81 11.49
CA ASN A 180 -18.24 -3.99 11.26
C ASN A 180 -18.90 -4.84 12.36
N LYS A 181 -18.24 -5.93 12.76
CA LYS A 181 -18.79 -6.89 13.71
C LYS A 181 -18.79 -6.38 15.16
N TYR A 182 -17.70 -5.73 15.57
CA TYR A 182 -17.50 -5.42 16.99
C TYR A 182 -17.57 -3.93 17.32
N ILE A 183 -17.20 -3.06 16.40
CA ILE A 183 -17.02 -1.65 16.68
C ILE A 183 -18.24 -0.84 16.21
N GLN A 184 -18.77 -1.11 15.02
CA GLN A 184 -19.93 -0.40 14.49
C GLN A 184 -21.21 -0.63 15.32
N SER A 185 -21.30 -1.72 16.08
CA SER A 185 -22.41 -2.01 16.97
C SER A 185 -22.41 -1.18 18.26
N LEU A 186 -21.30 -0.52 18.61
CA LEU A 186 -21.20 0.29 19.82
C LEU A 186 -22.09 1.55 19.70
N SER A 187 -22.93 1.77 20.72
CA SER A 187 -23.96 2.83 20.72
C SER A 187 -23.42 4.24 20.46
N TRP A 188 -22.17 4.50 20.86
CA TRP A 188 -21.50 5.80 20.68
C TRP A 188 -20.87 5.99 19.30
N ILE A 189 -20.82 4.94 18.44
CA ILE A 189 -20.39 5.05 17.03
C ILE A 189 -21.57 5.34 16.10
N ARG A 190 -22.75 4.81 16.42
CA ARG A 190 -23.97 5.15 15.67
C ARG A 190 -24.34 6.59 15.96
N LYS A 191 -24.22 7.44 14.96
CA LYS A 191 -24.98 8.68 14.95
C LYS A 191 -26.44 8.27 14.78
N SER A 192 -27.29 8.63 15.74
CA SER A 192 -28.75 8.56 15.52
C SER A 192 -29.04 9.31 14.23
N ILE A 193 -29.53 8.58 13.24
CA ILE A 193 -30.09 9.10 12.01
C ILE A 193 -31.45 9.70 12.40
#